data_838d4dc5c57079c86cd4b4f6cf62fbc7
#
_entry.id   838d4dc5c57079c86cd4b4f6cf62fbc7
#
_cell.length_a   1.000
_cell.length_b   1.000
_cell.length_c   1.000
_cell.angle_alpha   90.00
_cell.angle_beta   90.00
_cell.angle_gamma   90.00
#
_symmetry.space_group_name_H-M   'P 1'
#
loop_
_entity.id
_entity.type
_entity.pdbx_description
1 polymer ?
#
loop_
_entity_poly.entity_id
_entity_poly.type
_entity_poly.pdbx_seq_one_letter_code
_entity_poly.pdbx_strand_id
1 'polypeptide(L)'
;LTVIRHPRKPLEIDQCRRCGGVFLEPHEAGELLGPHADPESWLRDPSVTDLGPDKLTCPHDATTMRAYVLASETEGVQLDHCPTCRGVWFDDKEGRKLFRIMQSNQQKARVVAGASDDQDDEKHQPTLWSYLFQLLTQLPVEGYHPTKRHPLVLYALVFAILVAFGWEMYVIASEPQNVKEFLRQFACTPQLVKDGQGYLGLFTHMFLHAGFWHLFGNLYFLAVFGDNVEDALGKSRFVALYVVAGLVGALLHVFLAPDPKIPLIGASGAIAGVMGAYVLLFPNVKIWVILFLVRFPVKALYYLLFWIGFQLVMWGFFSEPGKAGVAWMAHVGGFAAGLVISYVMLLMSPVVQVKTGRVPV
;
A
#
# COMPACT_ATOMS: atom_id res chain seq x y z
N LEU A 1 36.32 1.72 22.29
CA LEU A 1 35.45 1.41 21.15
C LEU A 1 35.81 0.06 20.57
N THR A 2 34.86 -0.54 19.87
CA THR A 2 35.05 -1.77 19.10
C THR A 2 34.57 -1.49 17.70
N VAL A 3 35.40 -1.82 16.71
CA VAL A 3 35.03 -1.71 15.31
C VAL A 3 34.02 -2.79 14.97
N ILE A 4 32.87 -2.40 14.44
CA ILE A 4 31.84 -3.30 13.92
C ILE A 4 31.78 -3.15 12.40
N ARG A 5 31.79 -4.26 11.68
CA ARG A 5 31.57 -4.25 10.23
C ARG A 5 30.08 -4.22 9.90
N HIS A 6 29.69 -3.28 9.05
CA HIS A 6 28.31 -3.23 8.58
C HIS A 6 28.00 -4.46 7.70
N PRO A 7 26.89 -5.21 7.92
CA PRO A 7 26.64 -6.49 7.25
C PRO A 7 26.39 -6.39 5.74
N ARG A 8 26.16 -5.21 5.20
CA ARG A 8 25.80 -5.00 3.77
C ARG A 8 26.60 -3.91 3.06
N LYS A 9 27.51 -3.20 3.75
CA LYS A 9 28.36 -2.15 3.18
C LYS A 9 29.80 -2.37 3.65
N PRO A 10 30.81 -2.02 2.87
CA PRO A 10 32.22 -2.09 3.28
C PRO A 10 32.54 -0.93 4.26
N LEU A 11 31.85 -0.89 5.37
CA LEU A 11 31.93 0.16 6.35
C LEU A 11 32.27 -0.43 7.72
N GLU A 12 33.24 0.16 8.40
CA GLU A 12 33.63 -0.15 9.77
C GLU A 12 33.13 0.97 10.67
N ILE A 13 32.44 0.64 11.74
CA ILE A 13 31.77 1.61 12.63
C ILE A 13 32.28 1.41 14.04
N ASP A 14 32.61 2.48 14.72
CA ASP A 14 33.04 2.47 16.09
C ASP A 14 31.88 2.40 17.09
N GLN A 15 31.77 1.28 17.82
CA GLN A 15 30.75 1.10 18.84
C GLN A 15 31.33 0.96 20.26
N CYS A 16 30.69 1.57 21.22
CA CYS A 16 30.98 1.38 22.64
C CYS A 16 30.33 0.11 23.18
N ARG A 17 31.13 -0.85 23.65
CA ARG A 17 30.63 -2.09 24.29
C ARG A 17 29.84 -1.86 25.58
N ARG A 18 30.06 -0.73 26.25
CA ARG A 18 29.46 -0.45 27.57
C ARG A 18 28.06 0.15 27.44
N CYS A 19 27.88 1.12 26.53
CA CYS A 19 26.60 1.84 26.39
C CYS A 19 25.89 1.55 25.07
N GLY A 20 26.51 0.83 24.12
CA GLY A 20 25.93 0.57 22.80
C GLY A 20 25.97 1.78 21.85
N GLY A 21 26.46 2.93 22.32
CA GLY A 21 26.57 4.15 21.50
C GLY A 21 27.55 3.96 20.33
N VAL A 22 27.35 4.74 19.28
CA VAL A 22 28.07 4.66 18.02
C VAL A 22 28.69 5.99 17.70
N PHE A 23 29.97 5.96 17.33
CA PHE A 23 30.68 7.10 16.76
C PHE A 23 30.77 6.91 15.25
N LEU A 24 30.40 7.95 14.52
CA LEU A 24 30.49 7.99 13.06
C LEU A 24 31.44 9.08 12.63
N GLU A 25 32.41 8.73 11.81
CA GLU A 25 33.20 9.72 11.09
C GLU A 25 32.33 10.42 10.00
N PRO A 26 32.74 11.63 9.53
CA PRO A 26 31.93 12.36 8.55
C PRO A 26 31.56 11.57 7.29
N HIS A 27 32.51 10.78 6.76
CA HIS A 27 32.27 9.93 5.58
C HIS A 27 31.36 8.74 5.88
N GLU A 28 31.43 8.17 7.06
CA GLU A 28 30.60 7.05 7.51
C GLU A 28 29.14 7.48 7.70
N ALA A 29 28.93 8.68 8.25
CA ALA A 29 27.60 9.27 8.37
C ALA A 29 26.92 9.41 6.99
N GLY A 30 27.63 9.92 5.99
CA GLY A 30 27.13 10.04 4.61
C GLY A 30 26.79 8.69 3.98
N GLU A 31 27.65 7.68 4.17
CA GLU A 31 27.39 6.33 3.64
C GLU A 31 26.27 5.56 4.34
N LEU A 32 26.12 5.75 5.65
CA LEU A 32 25.11 5.06 6.46
C LEU A 32 23.74 5.65 6.32
N LEU A 33 23.66 6.98 6.36
CA LEU A 33 22.43 7.76 6.48
C LEU A 33 22.00 8.40 5.15
N GLY A 34 22.86 8.32 4.13
CA GLY A 34 22.60 8.82 2.78
C GLY A 34 23.29 10.17 2.46
N PRO A 35 23.33 10.59 1.18
CA PRO A 35 24.12 11.71 0.70
C PRO A 35 23.75 13.09 1.29
N HIS A 36 22.60 13.18 1.96
CA HIS A 36 22.18 14.41 2.67
C HIS A 36 22.47 14.35 4.17
N ALA A 37 23.16 13.31 4.64
CA ALA A 37 23.51 13.12 6.03
C ALA A 37 24.90 13.67 6.36
N ASP A 38 25.19 14.88 5.90
CA ASP A 38 26.37 15.62 6.32
C ASP A 38 26.11 16.26 7.69
N PRO A 39 26.85 15.85 8.75
CA PRO A 39 26.69 16.44 10.08
C PRO A 39 26.79 17.95 10.10
N GLU A 40 27.65 18.56 9.26
CA GLU A 40 27.75 20.02 9.17
C GLU A 40 26.49 20.67 8.60
N SER A 41 25.79 20.01 7.70
CA SER A 41 24.53 20.53 7.16
C SER A 41 23.43 20.50 8.20
N TRP A 42 23.42 19.49 9.09
CA TRP A 42 22.44 19.42 10.18
C TRP A 42 22.63 20.55 11.17
N LEU A 43 23.89 20.87 11.53
CA LEU A 43 24.21 21.94 12.47
C LEU A 43 23.82 23.33 11.96
N ARG A 44 23.60 23.50 10.65
CA ARG A 44 23.12 24.74 10.03
C ARG A 44 21.60 24.82 9.91
N ASP A 45 20.89 23.75 10.24
CA ASP A 45 19.43 23.72 10.19
C ASP A 45 18.86 24.60 11.32
N PRO A 46 17.93 25.53 11.03
CA PRO A 46 17.31 26.41 12.06
C PRO A 46 16.56 25.64 13.15
N SER A 47 16.19 24.38 12.91
CA SER A 47 15.53 23.52 13.90
C SER A 47 16.49 22.88 14.91
N VAL A 48 17.80 23.04 14.71
CA VAL A 48 18.83 22.47 15.58
C VAL A 48 19.21 23.45 16.67
N THR A 49 19.08 23.00 17.92
CA THR A 49 19.46 23.79 19.09
C THR A 49 20.83 23.34 19.60
N ASP A 50 21.78 24.25 19.69
CA ASP A 50 23.09 24.02 20.34
C ASP A 50 22.95 24.10 21.86
N LEU A 51 23.23 23.01 22.55
CA LEU A 51 23.20 22.91 24.03
C LEU A 51 24.54 23.28 24.67
N GLY A 52 25.60 23.50 23.86
CA GLY A 52 26.94 23.83 24.35
C GLY A 52 27.84 22.60 24.57
N PRO A 53 28.98 22.78 25.29
CA PRO A 53 29.92 21.70 25.58
C PRO A 53 29.27 20.61 26.41
N ASP A 54 29.46 19.33 26.01
CA ASP A 54 29.02 18.18 26.78
C ASP A 54 30.15 17.59 27.62
N LYS A 55 29.81 16.60 28.45
CA LYS A 55 30.75 15.82 29.26
C LYS A 55 31.52 14.77 28.44
N LEU A 56 31.06 14.50 27.23
CA LEU A 56 31.69 13.53 26.35
C LEU A 56 32.96 14.11 25.70
N THR A 57 33.96 13.25 25.63
CA THR A 57 35.20 13.55 24.89
C THR A 57 35.23 12.70 23.62
N CYS A 58 35.68 13.31 22.55
CA CYS A 58 35.81 12.63 21.25
C CYS A 58 36.76 11.42 21.39
N PRO A 59 36.34 10.24 20.95
CA PRO A 59 37.16 9.05 21.03
C PRO A 59 38.41 9.09 20.10
N HIS A 60 38.41 9.99 19.12
CA HIS A 60 39.47 10.11 18.11
C HIS A 60 40.58 11.07 18.52
N ASP A 61 40.22 12.23 19.10
CA ASP A 61 41.15 13.33 19.35
C ASP A 61 41.08 13.90 20.79
N ALA A 62 40.26 13.29 21.64
CA ALA A 62 40.02 13.71 23.02
C ALA A 62 39.46 15.14 23.19
N THR A 63 39.01 15.79 22.13
CA THR A 63 38.35 17.12 22.21
C THR A 63 37.01 16.99 22.93
N THR A 64 36.64 17.97 23.74
CA THR A 64 35.31 18.05 24.34
C THR A 64 34.24 18.21 23.26
N MET A 65 33.29 17.31 23.20
CA MET A 65 32.22 17.33 22.23
C MET A 65 31.15 18.37 22.58
N ARG A 66 30.37 18.80 21.62
CA ARG A 66 29.24 19.71 21.79
C ARG A 66 27.93 18.98 21.54
N ALA A 67 27.00 19.15 22.46
CA ALA A 67 25.67 18.55 22.33
C ALA A 67 24.73 19.43 21.50
N TYR A 68 23.99 18.80 20.62
CA TYR A 68 22.96 19.42 19.79
C TYR A 68 21.67 18.63 19.89
N VAL A 69 20.53 19.32 19.80
CA VAL A 69 19.22 18.67 19.68
C VAL A 69 18.62 18.99 18.33
N LEU A 70 18.39 17.95 17.56
CA LEU A 70 17.52 18.01 16.38
C LEU A 70 16.09 17.86 16.84
N ALA A 71 15.31 18.94 16.78
CA ALA A 71 13.89 18.91 17.10
C ALA A 71 13.11 18.36 15.89
N SER A 72 12.24 17.37 16.14
CA SER A 72 11.15 17.03 15.23
C SER A 72 9.83 17.42 15.89
N GLU A 73 8.73 17.48 15.14
CA GLU A 73 7.40 17.83 15.66
C GLU A 73 6.95 16.92 16.83
N THR A 74 7.55 15.75 16.98
CA THR A 74 7.14 14.74 17.96
C THR A 74 8.23 14.29 18.93
N GLU A 75 9.52 14.35 18.56
CA GLU A 75 10.63 13.87 19.38
C GLU A 75 11.93 14.63 19.06
N GLY A 76 12.67 15.05 20.08
CA GLY A 76 14.04 15.55 19.95
C GLY A 76 15.05 14.39 19.94
N VAL A 77 16.10 14.49 19.11
CA VAL A 77 17.27 13.61 19.14
C VAL A 77 18.47 14.42 19.54
N GLN A 78 19.12 14.03 20.63
CA GLN A 78 20.40 14.60 21.00
C GLN A 78 21.51 13.91 20.21
N LEU A 79 22.46 14.66 19.75
CA LEU A 79 23.71 14.17 19.15
C LEU A 79 24.88 14.96 19.69
N ASP A 80 26.02 14.32 19.81
CA ASP A 80 27.25 14.98 20.23
C ASP A 80 28.22 15.05 19.05
N HIS A 81 28.67 16.26 18.74
CA HIS A 81 29.54 16.56 17.60
C HIS A 81 30.92 17.01 18.07
N CYS A 82 31.97 16.45 17.47
CA CYS A 82 33.33 16.89 17.72
C CYS A 82 33.68 18.07 16.80
N PRO A 83 34.02 19.24 17.34
CA PRO A 83 34.36 20.41 16.53
C PRO A 83 35.70 20.26 15.78
N THR A 84 36.54 19.31 16.17
CA THR A 84 37.88 19.09 15.58
C THR A 84 37.84 18.08 14.45
N CYS A 85 37.44 16.81 14.74
CA CYS A 85 37.39 15.75 13.71
C CYS A 85 36.07 15.72 12.95
N ARG A 86 35.04 16.46 13.39
CA ARG A 86 33.70 16.53 12.82
C ARG A 86 32.88 15.23 12.92
N GLY A 87 33.37 14.26 13.69
CA GLY A 87 32.65 13.02 13.96
C GLY A 87 31.47 13.25 14.89
N VAL A 88 30.50 12.36 14.84
CA VAL A 88 29.26 12.44 15.59
C VAL A 88 29.09 11.21 16.45
N TRP A 89 28.71 11.42 17.71
CA TRP A 89 28.35 10.35 18.63
C TRP A 89 26.84 10.28 18.78
N PHE A 90 26.31 9.07 18.79
CA PHE A 90 24.91 8.75 19.05
C PHE A 90 24.81 7.70 20.15
N ASP A 91 23.96 7.91 21.13
CA ASP A 91 23.56 6.85 22.05
C ASP A 91 22.72 5.78 21.34
N ASP A 92 22.72 4.54 21.87
CA ASP A 92 22.00 3.41 21.27
C ASP A 92 20.53 3.70 20.94
N LYS A 93 19.84 4.47 21.80
CA LYS A 93 18.44 4.89 21.58
C LYS A 93 18.30 5.99 20.55
N GLU A 94 19.25 6.90 20.49
CA GLU A 94 19.22 8.09 19.64
C GLU A 94 19.55 7.76 18.18
N GLY A 95 20.49 6.87 17.94
CA GLY A 95 20.78 6.37 16.60
C GLY A 95 19.56 5.73 15.93
N ARG A 96 18.74 4.99 16.69
CA ARG A 96 17.47 4.43 16.20
C ARG A 96 16.38 5.48 15.96
N LYS A 97 16.36 6.54 16.78
CA LYS A 97 15.44 7.68 16.59
C LYS A 97 15.83 8.50 15.37
N LEU A 98 17.11 8.86 15.26
CA LEU A 98 17.64 9.62 14.12
C LEU A 98 17.35 8.90 12.79
N PHE A 99 17.60 7.59 12.71
CA PHE A 99 17.32 6.81 11.52
C PHE A 99 15.83 6.87 11.14
N ARG A 100 14.91 6.84 12.12
CA ARG A 100 13.47 7.01 11.88
C ARG A 100 13.11 8.42 11.38
N ILE A 101 13.68 9.46 12.01
CA ILE A 101 13.44 10.86 11.64
C ILE A 101 13.99 11.15 10.24
N MET A 102 15.18 10.67 9.92
CA MET A 102 15.77 10.86 8.60
C MET A 102 15.02 10.12 7.50
N GLN A 103 14.56 8.90 7.73
CA GLN A 103 13.66 8.22 6.80
C GLN A 103 12.37 9.02 6.59
N SER A 104 11.78 9.56 7.66
CA SER A 104 10.57 10.37 7.58
C SER A 104 10.81 11.69 6.84
N ASN A 105 11.93 12.36 7.08
CA ASN A 105 12.27 13.64 6.42
C ASN A 105 12.70 13.47 4.96
N GLN A 106 13.44 12.41 4.61
CA GLN A 106 13.70 12.08 3.21
C GLN A 106 12.41 11.79 2.45
N GLN A 107 11.46 11.14 3.10
CA GLN A 107 10.16 10.84 2.54
C GLN A 107 9.29 12.10 2.43
N LYS A 108 9.32 13.01 3.43
CA LYS A 108 8.68 14.33 3.37
C LYS A 108 9.30 15.21 2.28
N ALA A 109 10.63 15.27 2.16
CA ALA A 109 11.33 16.02 1.11
C ALA A 109 10.99 15.50 -0.30
N ARG A 110 10.88 14.18 -0.48
CA ARG A 110 10.43 13.57 -1.75
C ARG A 110 8.98 13.91 -2.07
N VAL A 111 8.10 13.94 -1.07
CA VAL A 111 6.68 14.30 -1.23
C VAL A 111 6.51 15.80 -1.50
N VAL A 112 7.24 16.68 -0.79
CA VAL A 112 7.17 18.16 -0.95
C VAL A 112 7.84 18.62 -2.25
N ALA A 113 8.93 17.96 -2.67
CA ALA A 113 9.61 18.28 -3.92
C ALA A 113 8.81 17.90 -5.18
N GLY A 114 7.66 17.21 -5.02
CA GLY A 114 6.94 16.68 -6.19
C GLY A 114 7.81 15.71 -7.01
N ALA A 115 8.94 15.29 -6.44
CA ALA A 115 9.81 14.29 -7.02
C ALA A 115 9.06 12.97 -6.99
N SER A 116 8.14 12.82 -7.94
CA SER A 116 7.79 11.51 -8.46
C SER A 116 9.10 10.79 -8.74
N ASP A 117 9.10 9.49 -8.59
CA ASP A 117 10.21 8.58 -8.96
C ASP A 117 10.54 8.67 -10.47
N ASP A 118 10.60 9.89 -11.05
CA ASP A 118 10.83 10.10 -12.48
C ASP A 118 12.16 9.50 -12.94
N GLN A 119 13.17 9.41 -12.06
CA GLN A 119 14.44 8.76 -12.39
C GLN A 119 14.38 7.23 -12.34
N ASP A 120 13.56 6.63 -11.46
CA ASP A 120 13.37 5.18 -11.43
C ASP A 120 12.38 4.73 -12.50
N ASP A 121 11.37 5.55 -12.82
CA ASP A 121 10.45 5.32 -13.94
C ASP A 121 11.16 5.36 -15.30
N GLU A 122 12.19 6.19 -15.47
CA GLU A 122 12.96 6.28 -16.71
C GLU A 122 13.79 5.02 -16.96
N LYS A 123 14.26 4.35 -15.90
CA LYS A 123 14.98 3.07 -15.97
C LYS A 123 14.07 1.86 -16.16
N HIS A 124 12.80 1.97 -15.78
CA HIS A 124 11.83 0.86 -15.80
C HIS A 124 10.64 1.19 -16.70
N GLN A 125 10.92 1.71 -17.89
CA GLN A 125 9.86 1.92 -18.88
C GLN A 125 9.15 0.60 -19.20
N PRO A 126 7.82 0.65 -19.36
CA PRO A 126 7.05 -0.54 -19.69
C PRO A 126 7.55 -1.18 -20.99
N THR A 127 7.73 -2.49 -20.96
CA THR A 127 8.26 -3.27 -22.08
C THR A 127 7.30 -3.28 -23.28
N LEU A 128 7.83 -3.62 -24.47
CA LEU A 128 7.00 -3.85 -25.67
C LEU A 128 5.87 -4.85 -25.39
N TRP A 129 6.14 -5.91 -24.61
CA TRP A 129 5.14 -6.91 -24.23
C TRP A 129 4.01 -6.33 -23.41
N SER A 130 4.30 -5.43 -22.45
CA SER A 130 3.25 -4.75 -21.66
C SER A 130 2.43 -3.78 -22.53
N TYR A 131 3.04 -3.18 -23.55
CA TYR A 131 2.31 -2.36 -24.51
C TYR A 131 1.37 -3.20 -25.38
N LEU A 132 1.84 -4.32 -25.93
CA LEU A 132 1.01 -5.26 -26.69
C LEU A 132 -0.12 -5.83 -25.84
N PHE A 133 0.17 -6.20 -24.61
CA PHE A 133 -0.84 -6.64 -23.65
C PHE A 133 -1.93 -5.58 -23.45
N GLN A 134 -1.53 -4.32 -23.23
CA GLN A 134 -2.49 -3.22 -23.06
C GLN A 134 -3.30 -2.94 -24.34
N LEU A 135 -2.70 -3.03 -25.52
CA LEU A 135 -3.42 -2.88 -26.79
C LEU A 135 -4.53 -3.92 -26.94
N LEU A 136 -4.26 -5.16 -26.54
CA LEU A 136 -5.22 -6.26 -26.66
C LEU A 136 -6.29 -6.22 -25.58
N THR A 137 -5.94 -5.84 -24.35
CA THR A 137 -6.83 -5.97 -23.20
C THR A 137 -7.45 -4.65 -22.73
N GLN A 138 -6.85 -3.52 -23.08
CA GLN A 138 -7.18 -2.17 -22.56
C GLN A 138 -7.05 -2.06 -21.03
N LEU A 139 -6.36 -3.02 -20.38
CA LEU A 139 -6.18 -3.03 -18.93
C LEU A 139 -5.06 -2.09 -18.49
N PRO A 140 -5.17 -1.46 -17.31
CA PRO A 140 -4.14 -0.58 -16.78
C PRO A 140 -2.90 -1.40 -16.38
N VAL A 141 -1.72 -0.83 -16.49
CA VAL A 141 -0.49 -1.43 -15.97
C VAL A 141 0.11 -0.49 -14.94
N GLU A 142 0.37 -0.99 -13.74
CA GLU A 142 1.05 -0.22 -12.71
C GLU A 142 2.48 0.13 -13.13
N GLY A 143 2.92 1.36 -12.84
CA GLY A 143 4.31 1.76 -12.95
C GLY A 143 5.19 0.98 -11.96
N TYR A 144 6.50 1.09 -12.11
CA TYR A 144 7.42 0.38 -11.23
C TYR A 144 7.25 0.81 -9.77
N HIS A 145 6.69 -0.07 -8.96
CA HIS A 145 6.48 0.13 -7.52
C HIS A 145 6.68 -1.21 -6.79
N PRO A 146 7.95 -1.66 -6.61
CA PRO A 146 8.25 -2.99 -6.10
C PRO A 146 7.86 -3.15 -4.63
N THR A 147 7.22 -4.25 -4.33
CA THR A 147 6.91 -4.66 -2.96
C THR A 147 8.17 -5.14 -2.23
N LYS A 148 8.22 -4.91 -0.92
CA LYS A 148 9.34 -5.35 -0.06
C LYS A 148 9.19 -6.78 0.44
N ARG A 149 7.97 -7.32 0.41
CA ARG A 149 7.61 -8.65 0.92
C ARG A 149 6.76 -9.41 -0.09
N HIS A 150 6.85 -10.73 -0.08
CA HIS A 150 5.98 -11.57 -0.89
C HIS A 150 4.52 -11.47 -0.40
N PRO A 151 3.55 -11.19 -1.29
CA PRO A 151 2.14 -11.04 -0.96
C PRO A 151 1.47 -12.40 -0.78
N LEU A 152 1.70 -13.05 0.35
CA LEU A 152 1.24 -14.43 0.60
C LEU A 152 -0.28 -14.54 0.74
N VAL A 153 -0.94 -13.52 1.30
CA VAL A 153 -2.41 -13.51 1.42
C VAL A 153 -3.06 -13.34 0.06
N LEU A 154 -2.50 -12.45 -0.78
CA LEU A 154 -2.96 -12.31 -2.16
C LEU A 154 -2.87 -13.63 -2.91
N TYR A 155 -1.75 -14.36 -2.81
CA TYR A 155 -1.61 -15.69 -3.44
C TYR A 155 -2.61 -16.70 -2.89
N ALA A 156 -2.86 -16.68 -1.57
CA ALA A 156 -3.87 -17.56 -0.96
C ALA A 156 -5.29 -17.23 -1.43
N LEU A 157 -5.63 -15.94 -1.58
CA LEU A 157 -6.93 -15.50 -2.12
C LEU A 157 -7.07 -15.91 -3.59
N VAL A 158 -6.06 -15.70 -4.42
CA VAL A 158 -6.04 -16.14 -5.82
C VAL A 158 -6.26 -17.65 -5.90
N PHE A 159 -5.55 -18.42 -5.09
CA PHE A 159 -5.72 -19.88 -5.04
C PHE A 159 -7.13 -20.29 -4.63
N ALA A 160 -7.69 -19.67 -3.57
CA ALA A 160 -9.05 -19.96 -3.10
C ALA A 160 -10.10 -19.62 -4.17
N ILE A 161 -9.96 -18.49 -4.87
CA ILE A 161 -10.83 -18.10 -5.97
C ILE A 161 -10.76 -19.10 -7.13
N LEU A 162 -9.55 -19.53 -7.51
CA LEU A 162 -9.37 -20.51 -8.58
C LEU A 162 -9.99 -21.87 -8.23
N VAL A 163 -9.84 -22.33 -6.98
CA VAL A 163 -10.46 -23.58 -6.50
C VAL A 163 -11.99 -23.46 -6.51
N ALA A 164 -12.53 -22.35 -6.02
CA ALA A 164 -13.97 -22.11 -6.03
C ALA A 164 -14.52 -22.05 -7.46
N PHE A 165 -13.84 -21.39 -8.38
CA PHE A 165 -14.21 -21.35 -9.79
C PHE A 165 -14.16 -22.71 -10.45
N GLY A 166 -13.13 -23.52 -10.16
CA GLY A 166 -13.05 -24.92 -10.64
C GLY A 166 -14.24 -25.74 -10.16
N TRP A 167 -14.64 -25.58 -8.90
CA TRP A 167 -15.84 -26.25 -8.36
C TRP A 167 -17.13 -25.75 -9.03
N GLU A 168 -17.28 -24.43 -9.21
CA GLU A 168 -18.42 -23.83 -9.92
C GLU A 168 -18.53 -24.41 -11.35
N MET A 169 -17.43 -24.48 -12.09
CA MET A 169 -17.40 -25.05 -13.44
C MET A 169 -17.73 -26.54 -13.44
N TYR A 170 -17.29 -27.30 -12.44
CA TYR A 170 -17.66 -28.70 -12.27
C TYR A 170 -19.18 -28.86 -12.09
N VAL A 171 -19.79 -28.06 -11.20
CA VAL A 171 -21.25 -28.09 -10.98
C VAL A 171 -22.02 -27.73 -12.26
N ILE A 172 -21.58 -26.69 -12.98
CA ILE A 172 -22.23 -26.29 -14.23
C ILE A 172 -22.15 -27.38 -15.30
N ALA A 173 -20.99 -28.04 -15.42
CA ALA A 173 -20.76 -29.04 -16.45
C ALA A 173 -21.37 -30.41 -16.14
N SER A 174 -21.26 -30.85 -14.88
CA SER A 174 -21.62 -32.22 -14.49
C SER A 174 -23.02 -32.34 -13.86
N GLU A 175 -23.51 -31.23 -13.25
CA GLU A 175 -24.76 -31.22 -12.48
C GLU A 175 -25.61 -29.97 -12.83
N PRO A 176 -25.96 -29.75 -14.12
CA PRO A 176 -26.64 -28.52 -14.54
C PRO A 176 -27.99 -28.28 -13.87
N GLN A 177 -28.64 -29.35 -13.40
CA GLN A 177 -29.88 -29.29 -12.63
C GLN A 177 -29.69 -28.65 -11.24
N ASN A 178 -28.49 -28.72 -10.67
CA ASN A 178 -28.18 -28.21 -9.34
C ASN A 178 -27.66 -26.74 -9.35
N VAL A 179 -27.39 -26.15 -10.51
CA VAL A 179 -26.83 -24.79 -10.63
C VAL A 179 -27.70 -23.75 -9.92
N LYS A 180 -29.02 -23.83 -10.01
CA LYS A 180 -29.91 -22.88 -9.30
C LYS A 180 -29.77 -22.99 -7.79
N GLU A 181 -29.70 -24.21 -7.25
CA GLU A 181 -29.55 -24.42 -5.81
C GLU A 181 -28.15 -24.04 -5.35
N PHE A 182 -27.12 -24.33 -6.13
CA PHE A 182 -25.76 -23.87 -5.90
C PHE A 182 -25.69 -22.34 -5.79
N LEU A 183 -26.25 -21.61 -6.76
CA LEU A 183 -26.27 -20.14 -6.73
C LEU A 183 -27.13 -19.62 -5.57
N ARG A 184 -28.26 -20.28 -5.27
CA ARG A 184 -29.11 -19.91 -4.12
C ARG A 184 -28.37 -20.02 -2.80
N GLN A 185 -27.50 -21.01 -2.66
CA GLN A 185 -26.74 -21.25 -1.43
C GLN A 185 -25.52 -20.35 -1.31
N PHE A 186 -24.74 -20.16 -2.38
CA PHE A 186 -23.40 -19.56 -2.33
C PHE A 186 -23.31 -18.14 -2.93
N ALA A 187 -24.26 -17.73 -3.78
CA ALA A 187 -24.32 -16.36 -4.28
C ALA A 187 -25.09 -15.45 -3.31
N CYS A 188 -24.79 -14.15 -3.32
CA CYS A 188 -25.55 -13.19 -2.53
C CYS A 188 -26.77 -12.73 -3.30
N THR A 189 -27.94 -13.31 -3.01
CA THR A 189 -29.22 -12.89 -3.60
C THR A 189 -29.90 -11.86 -2.70
N PRO A 190 -30.05 -10.59 -3.13
CA PRO A 190 -30.60 -9.50 -2.33
C PRO A 190 -31.95 -9.85 -1.69
N GLN A 191 -32.85 -10.48 -2.44
CA GLN A 191 -34.17 -10.88 -1.92
C GLN A 191 -34.03 -11.86 -0.75
N LEU A 192 -33.19 -12.88 -0.87
CA LEU A 192 -33.00 -13.87 0.22
C LEU A 192 -32.47 -13.22 1.49
N VAL A 193 -31.51 -12.30 1.34
CA VAL A 193 -30.93 -11.57 2.49
C VAL A 193 -31.98 -10.72 3.18
N LYS A 194 -32.82 -10.00 2.39
CA LYS A 194 -33.95 -9.19 2.92
C LYS A 194 -34.99 -10.05 3.63
N ASP A 195 -35.20 -11.29 3.18
CA ASP A 195 -36.12 -12.24 3.78
C ASP A 195 -35.52 -13.00 4.98
N GLY A 196 -34.34 -12.62 5.44
CA GLY A 196 -33.67 -13.24 6.59
C GLY A 196 -32.99 -14.56 6.26
N GLN A 197 -32.65 -14.81 5.00
CA GLN A 197 -32.04 -16.05 4.49
C GLN A 197 -30.76 -15.74 3.71
N GLY A 198 -30.01 -16.78 3.27
CA GLY A 198 -28.91 -16.63 2.32
C GLY A 198 -27.70 -15.85 2.85
N TYR A 199 -27.53 -15.71 4.18
CA TYR A 199 -26.41 -14.96 4.77
C TYR A 199 -25.03 -15.53 4.42
N LEU A 200 -24.92 -16.83 4.16
CA LEU A 200 -23.69 -17.46 3.68
C LEU A 200 -23.22 -16.78 2.38
N GLY A 201 -24.16 -16.48 1.48
CA GLY A 201 -23.89 -15.78 0.22
C GLY A 201 -23.24 -14.40 0.38
N LEU A 202 -23.46 -13.70 1.50
CA LEU A 202 -22.78 -12.43 1.79
C LEU A 202 -21.24 -12.56 1.83
N PHE A 203 -20.74 -13.74 2.15
CA PHE A 203 -19.31 -14.02 2.18
C PHE A 203 -18.85 -14.80 0.94
N THR A 204 -19.56 -15.87 0.58
CA THR A 204 -19.12 -16.81 -0.45
C THR A 204 -19.21 -16.24 -1.87
N HIS A 205 -20.08 -15.25 -2.12
CA HIS A 205 -20.16 -14.61 -3.43
C HIS A 205 -18.80 -14.06 -3.93
N MET A 206 -17.90 -13.66 -3.01
CA MET A 206 -16.58 -13.14 -3.35
C MET A 206 -15.66 -14.15 -4.04
N PHE A 207 -16.02 -15.42 -4.05
CA PHE A 207 -15.24 -16.50 -4.65
C PHE A 207 -15.86 -17.06 -5.93
N LEU A 208 -17.11 -16.72 -6.24
CA LEU A 208 -17.84 -17.17 -7.43
C LEU A 208 -17.66 -16.21 -8.61
N HIS A 209 -17.66 -16.73 -9.85
CA HIS A 209 -17.45 -15.91 -11.04
C HIS A 209 -18.28 -16.38 -12.23
N ALA A 210 -18.99 -15.47 -12.89
CA ALA A 210 -19.91 -15.74 -14.00
C ALA A 210 -19.24 -16.30 -15.27
N GLY A 211 -17.92 -16.49 -15.26
CA GLY A 211 -17.16 -17.04 -16.38
C GLY A 211 -15.73 -16.55 -16.40
N PHE A 212 -14.96 -17.06 -17.38
CA PHE A 212 -13.51 -16.87 -17.46
C PHE A 212 -13.09 -15.39 -17.49
N TRP A 213 -13.74 -14.56 -18.29
CA TRP A 213 -13.36 -13.13 -18.40
C TRP A 213 -13.65 -12.34 -17.13
N HIS A 214 -14.72 -12.70 -16.42
CA HIS A 214 -15.03 -12.11 -15.11
C HIS A 214 -13.98 -12.50 -14.07
N LEU A 215 -13.60 -13.78 -14.02
CA LEU A 215 -12.51 -14.26 -13.17
C LEU A 215 -11.19 -13.57 -13.51
N PHE A 216 -10.81 -13.55 -14.79
CA PHE A 216 -9.56 -12.95 -15.24
C PHE A 216 -9.46 -11.49 -14.83
N GLY A 217 -10.51 -10.69 -15.08
CA GLY A 217 -10.55 -9.29 -14.68
C GLY A 217 -10.37 -9.10 -13.18
N ASN A 218 -11.08 -9.89 -12.36
CA ASN A 218 -10.94 -9.82 -10.91
C ASN A 218 -9.52 -10.16 -10.44
N LEU A 219 -8.94 -11.27 -10.91
CA LEU A 219 -7.59 -11.67 -10.55
C LEU A 219 -6.55 -10.66 -11.01
N TYR A 220 -6.75 -10.06 -12.18
CA TYR A 220 -5.87 -9.03 -12.71
C TYR A 220 -5.85 -7.78 -11.80
N PHE A 221 -7.02 -7.22 -11.48
CA PHE A 221 -7.11 -6.04 -10.63
C PHE A 221 -6.64 -6.34 -9.19
N LEU A 222 -6.92 -7.53 -8.68
CA LEU A 222 -6.39 -7.98 -7.40
C LEU A 222 -4.85 -8.04 -7.41
N ALA A 223 -4.24 -8.53 -8.49
CA ALA A 223 -2.79 -8.59 -8.62
C ALA A 223 -2.15 -7.20 -8.75
N VAL A 224 -2.76 -6.30 -9.56
CA VAL A 224 -2.21 -4.95 -9.79
C VAL A 224 -2.21 -4.08 -8.54
N PHE A 225 -3.26 -4.18 -7.71
CA PHE A 225 -3.41 -3.29 -6.55
C PHE A 225 -3.17 -3.97 -5.20
N GLY A 226 -3.31 -5.30 -5.16
CA GLY A 226 -3.36 -6.05 -3.91
C GLY A 226 -2.00 -6.25 -3.24
N ASP A 227 -0.95 -6.50 -4.00
CA ASP A 227 0.39 -6.78 -3.49
C ASP A 227 0.98 -5.59 -2.71
N ASN A 228 0.86 -4.39 -3.26
CA ASN A 228 1.29 -3.15 -2.61
C ASN A 228 0.47 -2.85 -1.36
N VAL A 229 -0.86 -3.06 -1.39
CA VAL A 229 -1.73 -2.87 -0.23
C VAL A 229 -1.43 -3.90 0.86
N GLU A 230 -1.19 -5.18 0.51
CA GLU A 230 -0.76 -6.19 1.48
C GLU A 230 0.58 -5.83 2.12
N ASP A 231 1.57 -5.40 1.32
CA ASP A 231 2.87 -4.99 1.86
C ASP A 231 2.75 -3.80 2.82
N ALA A 232 1.93 -2.81 2.50
CA ALA A 232 1.70 -1.63 3.33
C ALA A 232 0.97 -1.95 4.64
N LEU A 233 -0.16 -2.63 4.56
CA LEU A 233 -1.02 -2.91 5.72
C LEU A 233 -0.53 -4.10 6.55
N GLY A 234 0.11 -5.07 5.90
CA GLY A 234 0.45 -6.39 6.46
C GLY A 234 -0.71 -7.38 6.36
N LYS A 235 -0.39 -8.66 6.49
CA LYS A 235 -1.26 -9.80 6.15
C LYS A 235 -2.63 -9.77 6.80
N SER A 236 -2.71 -9.65 8.12
CA SER A 236 -3.98 -9.70 8.86
C SER A 236 -4.92 -8.55 8.53
N ARG A 237 -4.35 -7.33 8.37
CA ARG A 237 -5.13 -6.16 8.02
C ARG A 237 -5.61 -6.20 6.57
N PHE A 238 -4.81 -6.78 5.68
CA PHE A 238 -5.21 -6.98 4.28
C PHE A 238 -6.37 -7.97 4.17
N VAL A 239 -6.36 -9.10 4.92
CA VAL A 239 -7.50 -10.02 5.01
C VAL A 239 -8.75 -9.30 5.52
N ALA A 240 -8.61 -8.56 6.63
CA ALA A 240 -9.73 -7.81 7.21
C ALA A 240 -10.30 -6.79 6.23
N LEU A 241 -9.43 -6.03 5.54
CA LEU A 241 -9.82 -5.09 4.49
C LEU A 241 -10.63 -5.78 3.38
N TYR A 242 -10.11 -6.88 2.82
CA TYR A 242 -10.73 -7.62 1.73
C TYR A 242 -12.13 -8.12 2.13
N VAL A 243 -12.22 -8.80 3.28
CA VAL A 243 -13.48 -9.37 3.77
C VAL A 243 -14.49 -8.28 4.10
N VAL A 244 -14.10 -7.27 4.89
CA VAL A 244 -15.04 -6.22 5.31
C VAL A 244 -15.52 -5.39 4.12
N ALA A 245 -14.62 -5.03 3.19
CA ALA A 245 -15.01 -4.30 1.99
C ALA A 245 -15.95 -5.10 1.09
N GLY A 246 -15.71 -6.41 0.94
CA GLY A 246 -16.62 -7.29 0.22
C GLY A 246 -18.01 -7.39 0.85
N LEU A 247 -18.07 -7.54 2.17
CA LEU A 247 -19.34 -7.56 2.92
C LEU A 247 -20.09 -6.22 2.82
N VAL A 248 -19.40 -5.09 3.00
CA VAL A 248 -20.03 -3.75 2.88
C VAL A 248 -20.50 -3.51 1.46
N GLY A 249 -19.73 -3.89 0.45
CA GLY A 249 -20.13 -3.82 -0.96
C GLY A 249 -21.37 -4.66 -1.23
N ALA A 250 -21.42 -5.90 -0.76
CA ALA A 250 -22.59 -6.79 -0.90
C ALA A 250 -23.82 -6.21 -0.19
N LEU A 251 -23.67 -5.70 1.02
CA LEU A 251 -24.78 -5.07 1.76
C LEU A 251 -25.31 -3.84 1.02
N LEU A 252 -24.45 -2.95 0.53
CA LEU A 252 -24.90 -1.80 -0.24
C LEU A 252 -25.66 -2.23 -1.51
N HIS A 253 -25.17 -3.29 -2.20
CA HIS A 253 -25.87 -3.87 -3.33
C HIS A 253 -27.23 -4.47 -2.93
N VAL A 254 -27.32 -5.19 -1.80
CA VAL A 254 -28.58 -5.74 -1.29
C VAL A 254 -29.66 -4.66 -1.15
N PHE A 255 -29.28 -3.48 -0.66
CA PHE A 255 -30.23 -2.37 -0.48
C PHE A 255 -30.59 -1.65 -1.79
N LEU A 256 -29.64 -1.52 -2.72
CA LEU A 256 -29.75 -0.68 -3.91
C LEU A 256 -29.83 -1.48 -5.23
N ALA A 257 -29.95 -2.81 -5.17
CA ALA A 257 -30.08 -3.63 -6.38
C ALA A 257 -31.37 -3.29 -7.15
N PRO A 258 -31.29 -3.04 -8.46
CA PRO A 258 -32.48 -2.75 -9.31
C PRO A 258 -33.46 -3.92 -9.37
N ASP A 259 -32.92 -5.16 -9.37
CA ASP A 259 -33.71 -6.38 -9.23
C ASP A 259 -33.13 -7.22 -8.08
N PRO A 260 -33.90 -7.39 -6.99
CA PRO A 260 -33.41 -8.13 -5.82
C PRO A 260 -33.34 -9.64 -6.03
N LYS A 261 -33.86 -10.18 -7.13
CA LYS A 261 -33.85 -11.61 -7.45
C LYS A 261 -32.56 -12.05 -8.19
N ILE A 262 -31.80 -11.07 -8.74
CA ILE A 262 -30.57 -11.35 -9.46
C ILE A 262 -29.44 -11.55 -8.44
N PRO A 263 -28.77 -12.72 -8.43
CA PRO A 263 -27.69 -12.98 -7.50
C PRO A 263 -26.45 -12.18 -7.83
N LEU A 264 -25.79 -11.63 -6.80
CA LEU A 264 -24.45 -11.06 -6.85
C LEU A 264 -23.42 -12.16 -6.75
N ILE A 265 -22.45 -12.20 -7.65
CA ILE A 265 -21.26 -13.04 -7.64
C ILE A 265 -20.03 -12.23 -8.08
N GLY A 266 -18.87 -12.53 -7.53
CA GLY A 266 -17.61 -11.90 -7.89
C GLY A 266 -16.85 -11.29 -6.72
N ALA A 267 -15.52 -11.35 -6.80
CA ALA A 267 -14.60 -10.73 -5.85
C ALA A 267 -14.56 -9.19 -5.95
N SER A 268 -15.19 -8.63 -6.97
CA SER A 268 -14.97 -7.24 -7.41
C SER A 268 -15.33 -6.17 -6.37
N GLY A 269 -16.32 -6.42 -5.49
CA GLY A 269 -16.64 -5.53 -4.37
C GLY A 269 -15.47 -5.46 -3.34
N ALA A 270 -14.90 -6.60 -2.98
CA ALA A 270 -13.74 -6.66 -2.12
C ALA A 270 -12.50 -6.04 -2.77
N ILE A 271 -12.28 -6.29 -4.07
CA ILE A 271 -11.19 -5.71 -4.86
C ILE A 271 -11.36 -4.19 -4.97
N ALA A 272 -12.59 -3.69 -5.16
CA ALA A 272 -12.88 -2.26 -5.11
C ALA A 272 -12.44 -1.66 -3.76
N GLY A 273 -12.61 -2.38 -2.66
CA GLY A 273 -12.08 -1.99 -1.36
C GLY A 273 -10.55 -1.92 -1.31
N VAL A 274 -9.87 -2.89 -1.93
CA VAL A 274 -8.40 -2.84 -2.10
C VAL A 274 -7.99 -1.62 -2.93
N MET A 275 -8.71 -1.30 -4.00
CA MET A 275 -8.48 -0.11 -4.83
C MET A 275 -8.74 1.20 -4.04
N GLY A 276 -9.76 1.23 -3.17
CA GLY A 276 -10.03 2.34 -2.25
C GLY A 276 -8.88 2.55 -1.25
N ALA A 277 -8.34 1.46 -0.71
CA ALA A 277 -7.13 1.51 0.11
C ALA A 277 -5.92 2.01 -0.68
N TYR A 278 -5.73 1.50 -1.91
CA TYR A 278 -4.62 1.87 -2.77
C TYR A 278 -4.58 3.37 -3.08
N VAL A 279 -5.74 3.98 -3.42
CA VAL A 279 -5.80 5.42 -3.70
C VAL A 279 -5.41 6.27 -2.50
N LEU A 280 -5.70 5.81 -1.31
CA LEU A 280 -5.31 6.47 -0.07
C LEU A 280 -3.82 6.28 0.24
N LEU A 281 -3.29 5.09 0.04
CA LEU A 281 -1.92 4.72 0.40
C LEU A 281 -0.91 5.19 -0.67
N PHE A 282 -1.26 5.12 -1.95
CA PHE A 282 -0.37 5.31 -3.11
C PHE A 282 -0.93 6.27 -4.19
N PRO A 283 -1.41 7.49 -3.85
CA PRO A 283 -2.12 8.37 -4.79
C PRO A 283 -1.28 8.84 -5.97
N ASN A 284 0.04 8.90 -5.82
CA ASN A 284 0.96 9.45 -6.79
C ASN A 284 1.62 8.39 -7.69
N VAL A 285 1.44 7.10 -7.41
CA VAL A 285 1.95 6.02 -8.25
C VAL A 285 1.35 6.15 -9.66
N LYS A 286 2.18 5.97 -10.68
CA LYS A 286 1.77 6.08 -12.08
C LYS A 286 1.11 4.78 -12.54
N ILE A 287 -0.08 4.89 -13.06
CA ILE A 287 -0.82 3.83 -13.74
C ILE A 287 -0.76 4.12 -15.24
N TRP A 288 -0.15 3.24 -15.99
CA TRP A 288 -0.09 3.35 -17.44
C TRP A 288 -1.42 2.93 -18.04
N VAL A 289 -2.01 3.81 -18.81
CA VAL A 289 -3.25 3.57 -19.55
C VAL A 289 -3.00 3.75 -21.03
N ILE A 290 -3.84 3.13 -21.88
CA ILE A 290 -3.80 3.28 -23.31
C ILE A 290 -5.12 3.86 -23.81
N LEU A 291 -5.06 4.86 -24.66
CA LEU A 291 -6.22 5.46 -25.29
C LEU A 291 -5.87 5.76 -26.75
N PHE A 292 -6.68 5.28 -27.70
CA PHE A 292 -6.43 5.44 -29.14
C PHE A 292 -4.99 5.12 -29.57
N LEU A 293 -4.45 3.99 -29.10
CA LEU A 293 -3.06 3.53 -29.36
C LEU A 293 -1.96 4.36 -28.69
N VAL A 294 -2.30 5.44 -28.00
CA VAL A 294 -1.34 6.23 -27.24
C VAL A 294 -1.33 5.77 -25.79
N ARG A 295 -0.14 5.44 -25.31
CA ARG A 295 0.11 5.07 -23.92
C ARG A 295 0.61 6.27 -23.14
N PHE A 296 0.02 6.53 -21.97
CA PHE A 296 0.44 7.61 -21.10
C PHE A 296 0.23 7.25 -19.62
N PRO A 297 1.05 7.81 -18.71
CA PRO A 297 0.91 7.58 -17.28
C PRO A 297 -0.14 8.53 -16.68
N VAL A 298 -0.99 7.98 -15.81
CA VAL A 298 -1.95 8.74 -14.99
C VAL A 298 -1.68 8.42 -13.53
N LYS A 299 -1.72 9.40 -12.63
CA LYS A 299 -1.61 9.12 -11.20
C LYS A 299 -2.76 8.22 -10.73
N ALA A 300 -2.45 7.26 -9.86
CA ALA A 300 -3.45 6.32 -9.32
C ALA A 300 -4.67 7.02 -8.73
N LEU A 301 -4.46 8.17 -8.07
CA LEU A 301 -5.56 9.02 -7.59
C LEU A 301 -6.58 9.32 -8.68
N TYR A 302 -6.15 9.87 -9.81
CA TYR A 302 -7.06 10.28 -10.88
C TYR A 302 -7.66 9.09 -11.61
N TYR A 303 -6.86 8.03 -11.83
CA TYR A 303 -7.34 6.81 -12.45
C TYR A 303 -8.46 6.15 -11.61
N LEU A 304 -8.26 5.99 -10.31
CA LEU A 304 -9.20 5.30 -9.43
C LEU A 304 -10.43 6.17 -9.10
N LEU A 305 -10.28 7.49 -9.00
CA LEU A 305 -11.42 8.40 -8.88
C LEU A 305 -12.27 8.42 -10.15
N PHE A 306 -11.64 8.39 -11.33
CA PHE A 306 -12.38 8.23 -12.59
C PHE A 306 -13.11 6.89 -12.63
N TRP A 307 -12.42 5.79 -12.25
CA TRP A 307 -13.00 4.45 -12.26
C TRP A 307 -14.24 4.37 -11.36
N ILE A 308 -14.17 4.88 -10.12
CA ILE A 308 -15.33 4.85 -9.21
C ILE A 308 -16.45 5.80 -9.65
N GLY A 309 -16.12 6.98 -10.18
CA GLY A 309 -17.09 7.89 -10.78
C GLY A 309 -17.83 7.24 -11.94
N PHE A 310 -17.10 6.49 -12.79
CA PHE A 310 -17.70 5.71 -13.86
C PHE A 310 -18.70 4.66 -13.34
N GLN A 311 -18.41 3.98 -12.20
CA GLN A 311 -19.35 3.03 -11.59
C GLN A 311 -20.68 3.70 -11.23
N LEU A 312 -20.63 4.92 -10.67
CA LEU A 312 -21.85 5.69 -10.32
C LEU A 312 -22.66 6.09 -11.55
N VAL A 313 -21.97 6.56 -12.60
CA VAL A 313 -22.62 6.91 -13.88
C VAL A 313 -23.28 5.67 -14.50
N MET A 314 -22.56 4.55 -14.58
CA MET A 314 -23.07 3.31 -15.16
C MET A 314 -24.27 2.76 -14.35
N TRP A 315 -24.23 2.87 -13.02
CA TRP A 315 -25.39 2.53 -12.20
C TRP A 315 -26.61 3.39 -12.54
N GLY A 316 -26.43 4.70 -12.65
CA GLY A 316 -27.57 5.62 -12.95
C GLY A 316 -28.21 5.43 -14.33
N PHE A 317 -27.40 5.04 -15.33
CA PHE A 317 -27.89 4.95 -16.72
C PHE A 317 -28.22 3.52 -17.20
N PHE A 318 -27.59 2.50 -16.62
CA PHE A 318 -27.63 1.12 -17.12
C PHE A 318 -28.16 0.10 -16.10
N SER A 319 -28.66 0.55 -14.95
CA SER A 319 -29.29 -0.34 -13.97
C SER A 319 -30.78 -0.54 -14.29
N GLU A 320 -31.07 -1.57 -15.10
CA GLU A 320 -32.46 -1.91 -15.47
C GLU A 320 -32.93 -3.15 -14.69
N PRO A 321 -34.18 -3.11 -14.13
CA PRO A 321 -34.78 -4.31 -13.52
C PRO A 321 -34.91 -5.46 -14.53
N GLY A 322 -34.64 -6.69 -14.07
CA GLY A 322 -34.79 -7.90 -14.90
C GLY A 322 -33.61 -8.20 -15.83
N LYS A 323 -32.60 -7.33 -15.91
CA LYS A 323 -31.36 -7.59 -16.65
C LYS A 323 -30.21 -7.90 -15.71
N ALA A 324 -29.56 -9.04 -15.90
CA ALA A 324 -28.28 -9.33 -15.26
C ALA A 324 -27.22 -8.36 -15.79
N GLY A 325 -26.47 -7.74 -14.90
CA GLY A 325 -25.46 -6.75 -15.22
C GLY A 325 -24.37 -6.65 -14.16
N VAL A 326 -23.56 -5.61 -14.25
CA VAL A 326 -22.52 -5.35 -13.25
C VAL A 326 -23.16 -4.83 -11.96
N ALA A 327 -22.72 -5.34 -10.83
CA ALA A 327 -23.17 -4.90 -9.51
C ALA A 327 -22.45 -3.61 -9.08
N TRP A 328 -22.75 -2.51 -9.77
CA TRP A 328 -22.09 -1.21 -9.61
C TRP A 328 -22.03 -0.76 -8.15
N MET A 329 -23.11 -0.94 -7.39
CA MET A 329 -23.19 -0.53 -5.98
C MET A 329 -22.34 -1.39 -5.06
N ALA A 330 -22.07 -2.64 -5.41
CA ALA A 330 -21.07 -3.45 -4.67
C ALA A 330 -19.67 -2.85 -4.80
N HIS A 331 -19.32 -2.33 -5.98
CA HIS A 331 -18.04 -1.64 -6.20
C HIS A 331 -17.96 -0.33 -5.40
N VAL A 332 -19.01 0.47 -5.43
CA VAL A 332 -19.08 1.75 -4.69
C VAL A 332 -18.95 1.52 -3.18
N GLY A 333 -19.71 0.57 -2.64
CA GLY A 333 -19.67 0.22 -1.23
C GLY A 333 -18.31 -0.33 -0.79
N GLY A 334 -17.76 -1.25 -1.59
CA GLY A 334 -16.43 -1.80 -1.34
C GLY A 334 -15.33 -0.73 -1.36
N PHE A 335 -15.33 0.12 -2.37
CA PHE A 335 -14.34 1.21 -2.51
C PHE A 335 -14.40 2.19 -1.33
N ALA A 336 -15.60 2.64 -0.95
CA ALA A 336 -15.80 3.53 0.18
C ALA A 336 -15.35 2.88 1.50
N ALA A 337 -15.69 1.60 1.71
CA ALA A 337 -15.24 0.84 2.88
C ALA A 337 -13.69 0.76 2.91
N GLY A 338 -13.07 0.49 1.77
CA GLY A 338 -11.61 0.43 1.66
C GLY A 338 -10.92 1.74 2.04
N LEU A 339 -11.45 2.88 1.57
CA LEU A 339 -10.99 4.21 1.97
C LEU A 339 -11.08 4.42 3.49
N VAL A 340 -12.27 4.16 4.06
CA VAL A 340 -12.51 4.40 5.50
C VAL A 340 -11.66 3.49 6.36
N ILE A 341 -11.62 2.19 6.06
CA ILE A 341 -10.81 1.22 6.83
C ILE A 341 -9.34 1.60 6.81
N SER A 342 -8.80 1.91 5.62
CA SER A 342 -7.39 2.27 5.49
C SER A 342 -7.06 3.61 6.16
N TYR A 343 -7.97 4.57 6.11
CA TYR A 343 -7.83 5.82 6.84
C TYR A 343 -7.76 5.59 8.35
N VAL A 344 -8.68 4.80 8.90
CA VAL A 344 -8.66 4.42 10.33
C VAL A 344 -7.37 3.67 10.69
N MET A 345 -6.94 2.73 9.85
CA MET A 345 -5.68 2.00 10.07
C MET A 345 -4.46 2.92 10.04
N LEU A 346 -4.45 3.95 9.19
CA LEU A 346 -3.41 4.97 9.18
C LEU A 346 -3.39 5.77 10.48
N LEU A 347 -4.54 6.17 11.01
CA LEU A 347 -4.63 6.89 12.27
C LEU A 347 -4.14 6.05 13.46
N MET A 348 -4.44 4.75 13.46
CA MET A 348 -4.15 3.85 14.59
C MET A 348 -2.78 3.17 14.52
N SER A 349 -2.05 3.26 13.41
CA SER A 349 -0.82 2.49 13.22
C SER A 349 0.35 3.30 12.68
N PRO A 350 1.30 3.67 13.55
CA PRO A 350 2.55 4.32 13.14
C PRO A 350 3.34 3.53 12.07
N VAL A 351 3.23 2.19 12.10
CA VAL A 351 3.92 1.32 11.14
C VAL A 351 3.40 1.48 9.72
N VAL A 352 2.08 1.66 9.55
CA VAL A 352 1.47 1.90 8.23
C VAL A 352 1.87 3.29 7.72
N GLN A 353 1.88 4.30 8.60
CA GLN A 353 2.33 5.65 8.30
C GLN A 353 3.77 5.67 7.76
N VAL A 354 4.67 4.95 8.43
CA VAL A 354 6.10 4.85 8.02
C VAL A 354 6.25 4.17 6.67
N LYS A 355 5.46 3.12 6.40
CA LYS A 355 5.54 2.38 5.12
C LYS A 355 5.03 3.16 3.93
N THR A 356 4.01 3.98 4.13
CA THR A 356 3.34 4.76 3.08
C THR A 356 3.82 6.19 2.96
N GLY A 357 4.65 6.65 3.91
CA GLY A 357 5.11 8.05 3.98
C GLY A 357 4.03 9.06 4.31
N ARG A 358 2.89 8.62 4.82
CA ARG A 358 1.80 9.50 5.21
C ARG A 358 1.76 9.69 6.72
N VAL A 359 1.85 10.95 7.11
CA VAL A 359 1.47 11.39 8.46
C VAL A 359 0.04 11.93 8.34
N PRO A 360 -0.89 11.58 9.24
CA PRO A 360 -2.20 12.25 9.29
C PRO A 360 -1.97 13.75 9.50
N VAL A 361 -2.65 14.55 8.71
CA VAL A 361 -2.72 16.02 8.88
C VAL A 361 -3.54 16.33 10.12
#